data_b5ca5b8daf593ff5ca231e5a15f1743c
#
_entry.id   b5ca5b8daf593ff5ca231e5a15f1743c
#
_cell.length_a   1.000
_cell.length_b   1.000
_cell.length_c   1.000
_cell.angle_alpha   90.00
_cell.angle_beta   90.00
_cell.angle_gamma   90.00
#
_symmetry.space_group_name_H-M   'P 1'
#
loop_
_entity.id
_entity.type
_entity.pdbx_description
1 polymer ?
#
loop_
_entity_poly.entity_id
_entity_poly.type
_entity_poly.pdbx_seq_one_letter_code
_entity_poly.pdbx_strand_id
1 'polypeptide(L)'
;NLSYSVRHTDDKNGQLLRLVRNVPGTGIVYVRTREGTEQIADLLRQEGTTAAAYHGGLGHAERSLRQEEWLSGKTRVMVATNAFGMGIDKADVRFVVHYAMCDSLESYYQEAGRAGRDSQRAYALLLVASDDSDRIARRFEQEFPPLEKIKEIYERICSYLQIGIGDGGEASFLFNIHDFCARERLYSGTVTSALKLLQQNGYMTLTDAQENPARVMFCVSRDELYKLRVQRDELDHFIRTLLRLYNGVFTEFRPIDEGELATWSGYTVQRVKELLKRLWQLRVIRYIPSNRSPILFMNEERLPRADLYIAPETYKRRQELMRERFEQMIAYAANEQECRSAVLERYFGEENPAPCGVCDICLARKRAAKAAAREAGTAPGTALPEAAGDAPGSESALREKLLARLARSPADPHRLAAELACPPERLAEAVRELLGKGAVRTFADGRIALFSGPDGPDKAK
;
A
#
# COMPACT_ATOMS: atom_id res chain seq x y z
N ASN A 1 -4.20 -20.99 -4.09
CA ASN A 1 -5.30 -20.46 -3.28
C ASN A 1 -5.70 -19.02 -3.66
N LEU A 2 -4.80 -18.18 -4.18
CA LEU A 2 -5.05 -16.79 -4.59
C LEU A 2 -5.66 -16.70 -6.00
N SER A 3 -6.81 -16.07 -6.11
CA SER A 3 -7.54 -15.88 -7.36
C SER A 3 -7.34 -14.46 -7.89
N TYR A 4 -6.56 -14.30 -8.93
CA TYR A 4 -6.39 -13.03 -9.62
C TYR A 4 -7.57 -12.73 -10.54
N SER A 5 -8.02 -11.49 -10.54
CA SER A 5 -9.10 -11.00 -11.41
C SER A 5 -8.85 -9.55 -11.83
N VAL A 6 -9.18 -9.23 -13.08
CA VAL A 6 -9.20 -7.86 -13.59
C VAL A 6 -10.63 -7.51 -13.96
N ARG A 7 -11.08 -6.31 -13.60
CA ARG A 7 -12.41 -5.80 -13.94
C ARG A 7 -12.28 -4.44 -14.63
N HIS A 8 -12.63 -4.40 -15.90
CA HIS A 8 -12.77 -3.16 -16.66
C HIS A 8 -14.09 -2.50 -16.30
N THR A 9 -14.05 -1.33 -15.67
CA THR A 9 -15.25 -0.63 -15.19
C THR A 9 -14.95 0.83 -14.84
N ASP A 10 -15.87 1.71 -15.16
CA ASP A 10 -15.84 3.09 -14.67
C ASP A 10 -16.56 3.23 -13.31
N ASP A 11 -17.42 2.26 -12.94
CA ASP A 11 -17.99 2.13 -11.60
C ASP A 11 -17.11 1.27 -10.68
N LYS A 12 -15.94 1.80 -10.31
CA LYS A 12 -15.03 1.13 -9.37
C LYS A 12 -15.63 1.00 -7.98
N ASN A 13 -16.43 1.97 -7.54
CA ASN A 13 -17.08 1.95 -6.23
C ASN A 13 -18.05 0.77 -6.11
N GLY A 14 -18.95 0.61 -7.09
CA GLY A 14 -19.89 -0.50 -7.10
C GLY A 14 -19.21 -1.87 -7.15
N GLN A 15 -18.11 -2.01 -7.90
CA GLN A 15 -17.35 -3.26 -7.92
C GLN A 15 -16.64 -3.54 -6.60
N LEU A 16 -16.05 -2.53 -5.96
CA LEU A 16 -15.45 -2.65 -4.63
C LEU A 16 -16.48 -3.09 -3.59
N LEU A 17 -17.61 -2.40 -3.51
CA LEU A 17 -18.69 -2.70 -2.56
C LEU A 17 -19.26 -4.10 -2.79
N ARG A 18 -19.43 -4.52 -4.05
CA ARG A 18 -19.86 -5.89 -4.37
C ARG A 18 -18.88 -6.94 -3.87
N LEU A 19 -17.56 -6.72 -4.05
CA LEU A 19 -16.55 -7.64 -3.53
C LEU A 19 -16.60 -7.70 -2.00
N VAL A 20 -16.58 -6.54 -1.32
CA VAL A 20 -16.58 -6.46 0.15
C VAL A 20 -17.81 -7.12 0.77
N ARG A 21 -18.99 -6.99 0.13
CA ARG A 21 -20.22 -7.66 0.60
C ARG A 21 -20.17 -9.18 0.42
N ASN A 22 -19.59 -9.66 -0.67
CA ASN A 22 -19.61 -11.09 -1.03
C ASN A 22 -18.44 -11.90 -0.49
N VAL A 23 -17.34 -11.26 -0.09
CA VAL A 23 -16.14 -11.93 0.44
C VAL A 23 -16.01 -11.58 1.92
N PRO A 24 -16.38 -12.47 2.84
CA PRO A 24 -16.20 -12.24 4.27
C PRO A 24 -14.72 -12.23 4.66
N GLY A 25 -14.40 -11.65 5.82
CA GLY A 25 -13.04 -11.56 6.36
C GLY A 25 -12.36 -10.23 6.09
N THR A 26 -11.09 -10.15 6.45
CA THR A 26 -10.29 -8.92 6.34
C THR A 26 -9.77 -8.68 4.93
N GLY A 27 -9.58 -7.41 4.57
CA GLY A 27 -9.08 -7.03 3.27
C GLY A 27 -8.23 -5.77 3.25
N ILE A 28 -7.56 -5.56 2.12
CA ILE A 28 -6.77 -4.36 1.85
C ILE A 28 -7.27 -3.76 0.53
N VAL A 29 -7.40 -2.43 0.48
CA VAL A 29 -7.71 -1.68 -0.74
C VAL A 29 -6.56 -0.70 -0.99
N TYR A 30 -5.83 -0.92 -2.08
CA TYR A 30 -4.75 -0.02 -2.48
C TYR A 30 -5.28 1.11 -3.37
N VAL A 31 -5.01 2.33 -2.95
CA VAL A 31 -5.28 3.57 -3.68
C VAL A 31 -4.00 4.39 -3.81
N ARG A 32 -3.98 5.37 -4.70
CA ARG A 32 -2.74 6.12 -4.97
C ARG A 32 -2.52 7.35 -4.11
N THR A 33 -3.59 8.02 -3.71
CA THR A 33 -3.50 9.32 -3.02
C THR A 33 -3.93 9.20 -1.56
N ARG A 34 -3.37 10.09 -0.72
CA ARG A 34 -3.78 10.21 0.69
C ARG A 34 -5.27 10.52 0.81
N GLU A 35 -5.75 11.46 0.02
CA GLU A 35 -7.16 11.82 -0.04
C GLU A 35 -8.04 10.64 -0.47
N GLY A 36 -7.61 9.87 -1.48
CA GLY A 36 -8.30 8.66 -1.92
C GLY A 36 -8.40 7.60 -0.82
N THR A 37 -7.42 7.50 0.10
CA THR A 37 -7.54 6.56 1.24
C THR A 37 -8.69 6.94 2.15
N GLU A 38 -8.86 8.23 2.46
CA GLU A 38 -9.95 8.70 3.31
C GLU A 38 -11.30 8.57 2.60
N GLN A 39 -11.41 9.00 1.34
CA GLN A 39 -12.64 8.93 0.57
C GLN A 39 -13.18 7.49 0.44
N ILE A 40 -12.32 6.52 0.13
CA ILE A 40 -12.75 5.12 0.01
C ILE A 40 -13.03 4.49 1.37
N ALA A 41 -12.28 4.86 2.43
CA ALA A 41 -12.57 4.41 3.79
C ALA A 41 -13.93 4.95 4.28
N ASP A 42 -14.25 6.23 3.98
CA ASP A 42 -15.55 6.82 4.28
C ASP A 42 -16.68 6.12 3.54
N LEU A 43 -16.51 5.86 2.24
CA LEU A 43 -17.48 5.10 1.44
C LEU A 43 -17.78 3.74 2.08
N LEU A 44 -16.75 2.99 2.48
CA LEU A 44 -16.92 1.68 3.10
C LEU A 44 -17.62 1.78 4.47
N ARG A 45 -17.33 2.82 5.26
CA ARG A 45 -17.98 3.06 6.56
C ARG A 45 -19.47 3.41 6.40
N GLN A 46 -19.81 4.24 5.41
CA GLN A 46 -21.20 4.57 5.07
C GLN A 46 -22.02 3.33 4.68
N GLU A 47 -21.36 2.35 4.07
CA GLU A 47 -21.96 1.07 3.69
C GLU A 47 -21.88 -0.01 4.80
N GLY A 48 -21.60 0.40 6.04
CA GLY A 48 -21.61 -0.46 7.23
C GLY A 48 -20.38 -1.35 7.40
N THR A 49 -19.28 -1.11 6.64
CA THR A 49 -18.04 -1.88 6.79
C THR A 49 -17.03 -1.08 7.60
N THR A 50 -16.46 -1.66 8.67
CA THR A 50 -15.38 -1.01 9.43
C THR A 50 -14.13 -0.87 8.54
N ALA A 51 -13.72 0.36 8.29
CA ALA A 51 -12.60 0.67 7.42
C ALA A 51 -11.74 1.81 7.99
N ALA A 52 -10.43 1.73 7.79
CA ALA A 52 -9.47 2.77 8.17
C ALA A 52 -8.58 3.14 6.98
N ALA A 53 -8.28 4.43 6.86
CA ALA A 53 -7.30 4.92 5.90
C ALA A 53 -5.88 4.78 6.45
N TYR A 54 -4.89 4.48 5.59
CA TYR A 54 -3.48 4.37 5.98
C TYR A 54 -2.57 4.97 4.89
N HIS A 55 -1.79 5.98 5.26
CA HIS A 55 -0.87 6.64 4.34
C HIS A 55 0.33 7.27 5.07
N GLY A 56 1.39 7.58 4.36
CA GLY A 56 2.62 8.16 4.92
C GLY A 56 2.47 9.57 5.51
N GLY A 57 1.33 10.25 5.32
CA GLY A 57 1.03 11.55 5.94
C GLY A 57 0.50 11.46 7.38
N LEU A 58 0.13 10.26 7.85
CA LEU A 58 -0.30 10.03 9.23
C LEU A 58 0.90 10.02 10.18
N GLY A 59 0.71 10.50 11.40
CA GLY A 59 1.70 10.40 12.47
C GLY A 59 2.03 8.94 12.82
N HIS A 60 3.20 8.70 13.40
CA HIS A 60 3.65 7.35 13.73
C HIS A 60 2.67 6.63 14.68
N ALA A 61 2.24 7.28 15.74
CA ALA A 61 1.30 6.71 16.71
C ALA A 61 -0.04 6.31 16.07
N GLU A 62 -0.57 7.15 15.19
CA GLU A 62 -1.82 6.89 14.48
C GLU A 62 -1.68 5.73 13.49
N ARG A 63 -0.56 5.64 12.77
CA ARG A 63 -0.28 4.50 11.90
C ARG A 63 -0.23 3.19 12.68
N SER A 64 0.46 3.17 13.81
CA SER A 64 0.55 1.99 14.68
C SER A 64 -0.83 1.57 15.18
N LEU A 65 -1.64 2.52 15.68
CA LEU A 65 -2.99 2.25 16.16
C LEU A 65 -3.89 1.65 15.07
N ARG A 66 -3.95 2.27 13.89
CA ARG A 66 -4.78 1.78 12.77
C ARG A 66 -4.35 0.39 12.31
N GLN A 67 -3.04 0.13 12.31
CA GLN A 67 -2.48 -1.19 11.98
C GLN A 67 -2.88 -2.25 13.02
N GLU A 68 -2.77 -1.97 14.31
CA GLU A 68 -3.18 -2.88 15.39
C GLU A 68 -4.68 -3.19 15.36
N GLU A 69 -5.52 -2.19 15.11
CA GLU A 69 -6.97 -2.38 14.96
C GLU A 69 -7.31 -3.28 13.76
N TRP A 70 -6.56 -3.18 12.68
CA TRP A 70 -6.75 -4.06 11.53
C TRP A 70 -6.19 -5.47 11.79
N LEU A 71 -5.03 -5.60 12.44
CA LEU A 71 -4.45 -6.89 12.81
C LEU A 71 -5.37 -7.67 13.76
N SER A 72 -5.96 -6.99 14.74
CA SER A 72 -6.91 -7.58 15.69
C SER A 72 -8.30 -7.88 15.09
N GLY A 73 -8.58 -7.42 13.87
CA GLY A 73 -9.88 -7.59 13.21
C GLY A 73 -10.96 -6.58 13.63
N LYS A 74 -10.66 -5.61 14.50
CA LYS A 74 -11.56 -4.50 14.85
C LYS A 74 -11.87 -3.65 13.61
N THR A 75 -10.88 -3.41 12.78
CA THR A 75 -11.01 -2.83 11.45
C THR A 75 -10.96 -3.93 10.41
N ARG A 76 -12.03 -4.09 9.62
CA ARG A 76 -12.13 -5.14 8.60
C ARG A 76 -11.32 -4.81 7.35
N VAL A 77 -11.39 -3.58 6.87
CA VAL A 77 -10.75 -3.17 5.60
C VAL A 77 -9.75 -2.05 5.85
N MET A 78 -8.51 -2.27 5.44
CA MET A 78 -7.49 -1.21 5.39
C MET A 78 -7.47 -0.60 3.99
N VAL A 79 -7.74 0.70 3.89
CA VAL A 79 -7.60 1.46 2.64
C VAL A 79 -6.28 2.21 2.69
N ALA A 80 -5.35 1.87 1.80
CA ALA A 80 -3.98 2.32 1.95
C ALA A 80 -3.32 2.76 0.65
N THR A 81 -2.31 3.62 0.78
CA THR A 81 -1.28 3.79 -0.26
C THR A 81 -0.21 2.68 -0.12
N ASN A 82 0.78 2.67 -1.00
CA ASN A 82 1.95 1.77 -0.91
C ASN A 82 2.74 1.90 0.41
N ALA A 83 2.45 2.90 1.25
CA ALA A 83 3.02 3.02 2.60
C ALA A 83 2.58 1.89 3.54
N PHE A 84 1.45 1.20 3.24
CA PHE A 84 0.98 0.03 3.98
C PHE A 84 1.48 -1.24 3.30
N GLY A 85 2.60 -1.74 3.76
CA GLY A 85 3.17 -2.89 3.06
C GLY A 85 4.30 -3.58 3.80
N MET A 86 5.47 -2.97 3.93
CA MET A 86 6.61 -3.61 4.57
C MET A 86 6.32 -3.99 6.02
N GLY A 87 6.62 -5.24 6.38
CA GLY A 87 6.43 -5.73 7.75
C GLY A 87 5.00 -6.14 8.14
N ILE A 88 4.04 -6.14 7.20
CA ILE A 88 2.68 -6.61 7.50
C ILE A 88 2.60 -8.11 7.25
N ASP A 89 2.34 -8.84 8.33
CA ASP A 89 2.12 -10.29 8.30
C ASP A 89 0.80 -10.63 9.00
N LYS A 90 -0.28 -10.71 8.20
CA LYS A 90 -1.61 -11.19 8.61
C LYS A 90 -2.01 -12.31 7.67
N ALA A 91 -2.16 -13.50 8.22
CA ALA A 91 -2.38 -14.72 7.44
C ALA A 91 -3.78 -14.77 6.76
N ASP A 92 -4.80 -14.25 7.44
CA ASP A 92 -6.22 -14.38 7.10
C ASP A 92 -6.77 -13.23 6.23
N VAL A 93 -5.94 -12.56 5.43
CA VAL A 93 -6.42 -11.56 4.46
C VAL A 93 -7.17 -12.27 3.33
N ARG A 94 -8.46 -11.96 3.17
CA ARG A 94 -9.32 -12.63 2.19
C ARG A 94 -9.35 -11.96 0.84
N PHE A 95 -9.08 -10.64 0.78
CA PHE A 95 -9.01 -9.94 -0.49
C PHE A 95 -8.01 -8.78 -0.45
N VAL A 96 -7.40 -8.55 -1.61
CA VAL A 96 -6.64 -7.35 -1.93
C VAL A 96 -7.26 -6.71 -3.17
N VAL A 97 -7.64 -5.45 -3.10
CA VAL A 97 -8.20 -4.70 -4.22
C VAL A 97 -7.22 -3.61 -4.61
N HIS A 98 -6.80 -3.60 -5.86
CA HIS A 98 -6.12 -2.47 -6.47
C HIS A 98 -7.18 -1.58 -7.12
N TYR A 99 -7.58 -0.53 -6.41
CA TYR A 99 -8.54 0.46 -6.90
C TYR A 99 -7.96 1.33 -8.00
N ALA A 100 -6.64 1.48 -8.01
CA ALA A 100 -5.87 2.11 -9.07
C ALA A 100 -4.77 1.16 -9.54
N MET A 101 -4.43 1.23 -10.83
CA MET A 101 -3.37 0.42 -11.42
C MET A 101 -2.00 0.72 -10.78
N CYS A 102 -1.23 -0.33 -10.48
CA CYS A 102 0.13 -0.25 -9.96
C CYS A 102 1.10 0.28 -11.01
N ASP A 103 2.28 0.71 -10.56
CA ASP A 103 3.34 1.20 -11.44
C ASP A 103 4.11 0.06 -12.11
N SER A 104 4.02 -1.16 -11.56
CA SER A 104 4.72 -2.33 -12.09
C SER A 104 4.06 -3.63 -11.63
N LEU A 105 4.37 -4.72 -12.33
CA LEU A 105 3.93 -6.07 -11.95
C LEU A 105 4.55 -6.54 -10.64
N GLU A 106 5.78 -6.10 -10.33
CA GLU A 106 6.44 -6.42 -9.06
C GLU A 106 5.66 -5.85 -7.87
N SER A 107 5.27 -4.57 -7.95
CA SER A 107 4.45 -3.93 -6.91
C SER A 107 3.09 -4.60 -6.79
N TYR A 108 2.43 -4.88 -7.93
CA TYR A 108 1.16 -5.57 -7.96
C TYR A 108 1.24 -6.96 -7.30
N TYR A 109 2.26 -7.76 -7.67
CA TYR A 109 2.47 -9.10 -7.13
C TYR A 109 2.75 -9.09 -5.63
N GLN A 110 3.62 -8.18 -5.18
CA GLN A 110 3.97 -8.01 -3.77
C GLN A 110 2.74 -7.59 -2.92
N GLU A 111 1.91 -6.70 -3.43
CA GLU A 111 0.70 -6.22 -2.75
C GLU A 111 -0.40 -7.28 -2.78
N ALA A 112 -0.66 -7.92 -3.91
CA ALA A 112 -1.63 -9.00 -4.07
C ALA A 112 -1.27 -10.23 -3.21
N GLY A 113 0.02 -10.57 -3.12
CA GLY A 113 0.55 -11.69 -2.33
C GLY A 113 0.38 -11.56 -0.81
N ARG A 114 -0.22 -10.46 -0.32
CA ARG A 114 -0.62 -10.32 1.09
C ARG A 114 -1.87 -11.12 1.41
N ALA A 115 -2.67 -11.49 0.40
CA ALA A 115 -3.88 -12.26 0.60
C ALA A 115 -3.61 -13.77 0.60
N GLY A 116 -4.28 -14.49 1.49
CA GLY A 116 -4.31 -15.96 1.53
C GLY A 116 -3.03 -16.64 1.99
N ARG A 117 -2.27 -16.01 2.89
CA ARG A 117 -1.05 -16.62 3.46
C ARG A 117 -1.32 -17.86 4.31
N ASP A 118 -2.54 -18.01 4.77
CA ASP A 118 -3.03 -19.22 5.46
C ASP A 118 -3.44 -20.36 4.51
N SER A 119 -3.11 -20.24 3.22
CA SER A 119 -3.48 -21.17 2.17
C SER A 119 -4.99 -21.31 1.90
N GLN A 120 -5.83 -20.52 2.56
CA GLN A 120 -7.26 -20.47 2.26
C GLN A 120 -7.54 -19.61 1.03
N ARG A 121 -8.74 -19.76 0.45
CA ARG A 121 -9.16 -19.01 -0.73
C ARG A 121 -9.11 -17.53 -0.49
N ALA A 122 -8.40 -16.80 -1.35
CA ALA A 122 -8.30 -15.36 -1.32
C ALA A 122 -8.38 -14.76 -2.74
N TYR A 123 -8.64 -13.46 -2.82
CA TYR A 123 -8.91 -12.78 -4.08
C TYR A 123 -8.03 -11.54 -4.23
N ALA A 124 -7.39 -11.42 -5.39
CA ALA A 124 -6.71 -10.21 -5.82
C ALA A 124 -7.50 -9.59 -6.99
N LEU A 125 -8.08 -8.43 -6.77
CA LEU A 125 -8.89 -7.74 -7.76
C LEU A 125 -8.21 -6.45 -8.22
N LEU A 126 -7.97 -6.32 -9.51
CA LEU A 126 -7.53 -5.07 -10.16
C LEU A 126 -8.73 -4.41 -10.84
N LEU A 127 -9.01 -3.17 -10.47
CA LEU A 127 -10.04 -2.34 -11.09
C LEU A 127 -9.41 -1.39 -12.10
N VAL A 128 -9.86 -1.46 -13.34
CA VAL A 128 -9.34 -0.67 -14.48
C VAL A 128 -10.46 0.17 -15.06
N ALA A 129 -10.30 1.49 -15.00
CA ALA A 129 -11.21 2.43 -15.67
C ALA A 129 -10.70 2.74 -17.08
N SER A 130 -11.59 3.26 -17.92
CA SER A 130 -11.30 3.62 -19.31
C SER A 130 -10.17 4.66 -19.43
N ASP A 131 -10.01 5.55 -18.43
CA ASP A 131 -9.02 6.63 -18.41
C ASP A 131 -7.72 6.28 -17.64
N ASP A 132 -7.60 5.07 -17.11
CA ASP A 132 -6.42 4.69 -16.30
C ASP A 132 -5.12 4.69 -17.11
N SER A 133 -5.16 4.29 -18.39
CA SER A 133 -4.00 4.35 -19.28
C SER A 133 -3.50 5.78 -19.48
N ASP A 134 -4.42 6.73 -19.69
CA ASP A 134 -4.08 8.15 -19.85
C ASP A 134 -3.53 8.75 -18.55
N ARG A 135 -4.05 8.32 -17.41
CA ARG A 135 -3.54 8.73 -16.10
C ARG A 135 -2.11 8.22 -15.86
N ILE A 136 -1.82 7.01 -16.30
CA ILE A 136 -0.46 6.44 -16.23
C ILE A 136 0.47 7.21 -17.15
N ALA A 137 0.09 7.47 -18.39
CA ALA A 137 0.89 8.24 -19.34
C ALA A 137 1.22 9.64 -18.81
N ARG A 138 0.23 10.36 -18.31
CA ARG A 138 0.43 11.69 -17.70
C ARG A 138 1.38 11.65 -16.49
N ARG A 139 1.31 10.62 -15.66
CA ARG A 139 2.24 10.44 -14.53
C ARG A 139 3.66 10.18 -15.01
N PHE A 140 3.81 9.36 -16.02
CA PHE A 140 5.12 9.08 -16.62
C PHE A 140 5.78 10.37 -17.13
N GLU A 141 5.03 11.22 -17.83
CA GLU A 141 5.49 12.53 -18.26
C GLU A 141 5.86 13.46 -17.10
N GLN A 142 5.11 13.39 -15.99
CA GLN A 142 5.41 14.18 -14.80
C GLN A 142 6.65 13.67 -14.06
N GLU A 143 6.87 12.35 -14.02
CA GLU A 143 8.02 11.74 -13.37
C GLU A 143 9.31 11.91 -14.19
N PHE A 144 9.18 11.96 -15.51
CA PHE A 144 10.28 12.16 -16.46
C PHE A 144 10.03 13.38 -17.34
N PRO A 145 10.06 14.61 -16.77
CA PRO A 145 9.91 15.81 -17.57
C PRO A 145 11.05 15.91 -18.60
N PRO A 146 10.81 16.50 -19.80
CA PRO A 146 11.85 16.67 -20.81
C PRO A 146 13.12 17.33 -20.22
N LEU A 147 14.30 16.94 -20.70
CA LEU A 147 15.58 17.47 -20.20
C LEU A 147 15.62 19.00 -20.19
N GLU A 148 15.08 19.62 -21.24
CA GLU A 148 14.99 21.09 -21.31
C GLU A 148 14.10 21.68 -20.22
N LYS A 149 13.07 20.96 -19.80
CA LYS A 149 12.21 21.39 -18.69
C LYS A 149 12.91 21.26 -17.34
N ILE A 150 13.75 20.24 -17.15
CA ILE A 150 14.58 20.08 -15.95
C ILE A 150 15.57 21.23 -15.84
N LYS A 151 16.26 21.57 -16.95
CA LYS A 151 17.19 22.69 -17.04
C LYS A 151 16.50 24.04 -16.77
N GLU A 152 15.29 24.22 -17.33
CA GLU A 152 14.46 25.40 -17.07
C GLU A 152 14.09 25.52 -15.59
N ILE A 153 13.68 24.41 -14.95
CA ILE A 153 13.31 24.40 -13.52
C ILE A 153 14.54 24.73 -12.66
N TYR A 154 15.70 24.19 -12.96
CA TYR A 154 16.95 24.52 -12.27
C TYR A 154 17.25 26.03 -12.34
N GLU A 155 17.20 26.61 -13.53
CA GLU A 155 17.43 28.04 -13.75
C GLU A 155 16.42 28.92 -12.98
N ARG A 156 15.14 28.53 -13.00
CA ARG A 156 14.08 29.23 -12.25
C ARG A 156 14.27 29.11 -10.74
N ILE A 157 14.70 27.95 -10.21
CA ILE A 157 15.01 27.77 -8.78
C ILE A 157 16.16 28.68 -8.38
N CYS A 158 17.26 28.70 -9.13
CA CYS A 158 18.39 29.57 -8.86
C CYS A 158 17.99 31.05 -8.91
N SER A 159 17.17 31.44 -9.89
CA SER A 159 16.68 32.83 -10.00
C SER A 159 15.70 33.18 -8.86
N TYR A 160 14.84 32.27 -8.43
CA TYR A 160 13.95 32.45 -7.28
C TYR A 160 14.72 32.68 -5.99
N LEU A 161 15.85 31.97 -5.81
CA LEU A 161 16.75 32.06 -4.67
C LEU A 161 17.79 33.20 -4.82
N GLN A 162 17.77 33.95 -5.94
CA GLN A 162 18.68 35.04 -6.25
C GLN A 162 20.15 34.60 -6.28
N ILE A 163 20.43 33.38 -6.75
CA ILE A 163 21.81 32.88 -6.89
C ILE A 163 22.34 33.30 -8.27
N GLY A 164 23.50 33.98 -8.31
CA GLY A 164 24.20 34.34 -9.55
C GLY A 164 24.91 33.15 -10.20
N ILE A 165 25.21 33.20 -11.50
CA ILE A 165 26.06 32.21 -12.18
C ILE A 165 27.45 32.24 -11.56
N GLY A 166 27.98 31.05 -11.18
CA GLY A 166 29.24 30.91 -10.46
C GLY A 166 29.16 31.16 -8.95
N ASP A 167 27.93 31.43 -8.43
CA ASP A 167 27.69 31.61 -6.99
C ASP A 167 26.93 30.43 -6.39
N GLY A 168 26.78 30.43 -5.07
CA GLY A 168 25.90 29.54 -4.32
C GLY A 168 26.50 28.19 -3.97
N GLY A 169 27.73 27.87 -4.35
CA GLY A 169 28.39 26.62 -4.00
C GLY A 169 28.41 26.40 -2.49
N GLU A 170 28.02 25.22 -2.03
CA GLU A 170 27.88 24.81 -0.61
C GLU A 170 26.92 25.68 0.24
N ALA A 171 26.11 26.51 -0.40
CA ALA A 171 25.14 27.36 0.28
C ALA A 171 23.80 26.64 0.49
N SER A 172 23.09 27.00 1.57
CA SER A 172 21.79 26.48 1.93
C SER A 172 20.71 27.56 1.93
N PHE A 173 19.54 27.23 1.41
CA PHE A 173 18.43 28.16 1.24
C PHE A 173 17.14 27.54 1.79
N LEU A 174 16.32 28.33 2.46
CA LEU A 174 14.94 27.91 2.76
C LEU A 174 14.15 27.82 1.46
N PHE A 175 13.59 26.69 1.15
CA PHE A 175 12.88 26.46 -0.11
C PHE A 175 11.53 25.81 0.11
N ASN A 176 10.47 26.59 -0.08
CA ASN A 176 9.11 26.07 -0.07
C ASN A 176 8.68 25.76 -1.50
N ILE A 177 8.55 24.47 -1.82
CA ILE A 177 8.18 24.02 -3.15
C ILE A 177 6.79 24.52 -3.58
N HIS A 178 5.84 24.65 -2.64
CA HIS A 178 4.49 25.12 -2.95
C HIS A 178 4.49 26.61 -3.32
N ASP A 179 5.21 27.44 -2.56
CA ASP A 179 5.35 28.87 -2.83
C ASP A 179 6.06 29.10 -4.16
N PHE A 180 7.14 28.34 -4.41
CA PHE A 180 7.85 28.37 -5.68
C PHE A 180 6.93 28.00 -6.85
N CYS A 181 6.20 26.87 -6.74
CA CYS A 181 5.29 26.42 -7.80
C CYS A 181 4.16 27.41 -8.06
N ALA A 182 3.60 28.01 -7.01
CA ALA A 182 2.54 29.01 -7.13
C ALA A 182 3.05 30.27 -7.86
N ARG A 183 4.26 30.77 -7.49
CA ARG A 183 4.88 31.95 -8.10
C ARG A 183 5.25 31.71 -9.55
N GLU A 184 5.88 30.58 -9.85
CA GLU A 184 6.37 30.24 -11.19
C GLU A 184 5.30 29.60 -12.09
N ARG A 185 4.10 29.35 -11.58
CA ARG A 185 2.99 28.66 -12.28
C ARG A 185 3.40 27.29 -12.80
N LEU A 186 4.11 26.52 -11.96
CA LEU A 186 4.58 25.19 -12.28
C LEU A 186 3.77 24.14 -11.50
N TYR A 187 3.65 22.94 -12.08
CA TYR A 187 3.05 21.80 -11.38
C TYR A 187 4.06 21.19 -10.39
N SER A 188 3.65 21.04 -9.14
CA SER A 188 4.53 20.58 -8.06
C SER A 188 5.14 19.21 -8.28
N GLY A 189 4.41 18.28 -8.93
CA GLY A 189 4.90 16.95 -9.30
C GLY A 189 6.10 17.03 -10.24
N THR A 190 6.01 17.85 -11.30
CA THR A 190 7.10 18.06 -12.26
C THR A 190 8.33 18.68 -11.59
N VAL A 191 8.12 19.66 -10.71
CA VAL A 191 9.23 20.31 -9.97
C VAL A 191 9.89 19.30 -9.02
N THR A 192 9.10 18.49 -8.31
CA THR A 192 9.63 17.44 -7.42
C THR A 192 10.46 16.42 -8.20
N SER A 193 10.00 15.99 -9.37
CA SER A 193 10.74 15.06 -10.23
C SER A 193 12.03 15.67 -10.77
N ALA A 194 11.98 16.94 -11.21
CA ALA A 194 13.18 17.67 -11.63
C ALA A 194 14.20 17.80 -10.49
N LEU A 195 13.76 18.16 -9.29
CA LEU A 195 14.64 18.24 -8.10
C LEU A 195 15.30 16.90 -7.78
N LYS A 196 14.55 15.78 -7.83
CA LYS A 196 15.13 14.45 -7.64
C LYS A 196 16.21 14.11 -8.66
N LEU A 197 16.00 14.47 -9.94
CA LEU A 197 16.98 14.25 -10.99
C LEU A 197 18.21 15.15 -10.82
N LEU A 198 18.02 16.40 -10.44
CA LEU A 198 19.11 17.34 -10.14
C LEU A 198 19.93 16.87 -8.92
N GLN A 199 19.26 16.33 -7.89
CA GLN A 199 19.91 15.74 -6.73
C GLN A 199 20.71 14.48 -7.10
N GLN A 200 20.16 13.59 -7.92
CA GLN A 200 20.86 12.38 -8.39
C GLN A 200 22.10 12.71 -9.25
N ASN A 201 22.09 13.85 -9.92
CA ASN A 201 23.24 14.35 -10.70
C ASN A 201 24.17 15.25 -9.88
N GLY A 202 23.94 15.42 -8.59
CA GLY A 202 24.85 16.11 -7.68
C GLY A 202 24.73 17.63 -7.64
N TYR A 203 23.78 18.26 -8.32
CA TYR A 203 23.68 19.73 -8.40
C TYR A 203 23.11 20.37 -7.14
N MET A 204 22.07 19.78 -6.58
CA MET A 204 21.40 20.30 -5.39
C MET A 204 20.77 19.18 -4.58
N THR A 205 20.59 19.40 -3.28
CA THR A 205 19.95 18.44 -2.36
C THR A 205 18.81 19.13 -1.64
N LEU A 206 17.61 18.56 -1.75
CA LEU A 206 16.47 19.01 -0.96
C LEU A 206 16.37 18.11 0.28
N THR A 207 16.53 18.72 1.46
CA THR A 207 16.35 17.99 2.73
C THR A 207 14.88 17.95 3.13
N ASP A 208 14.53 17.00 4.00
CA ASP A 208 13.22 17.01 4.66
C ASP A 208 13.06 18.29 5.48
N ALA A 209 11.81 18.73 5.61
CA ALA A 209 11.48 19.93 6.37
C ALA A 209 12.00 19.81 7.81
N GLN A 210 13.01 20.58 8.16
CA GLN A 210 13.37 20.78 9.56
C GLN A 210 12.35 21.70 10.23
N GLU A 211 11.89 21.30 11.41
CA GLU A 211 11.10 22.19 12.24
C GLU A 211 11.98 23.31 12.76
N ASN A 212 11.86 24.49 12.14
CA ASN A 212 12.37 25.69 12.75
C ASN A 212 11.34 26.16 13.78
N PRO A 213 11.66 26.16 15.07
CA PRO A 213 10.73 26.59 16.10
C PRO A 213 10.36 28.06 15.88
N ALA A 214 9.15 28.42 16.23
CA ALA A 214 8.76 29.83 16.29
C ALA A 214 9.73 30.59 17.18
N ARG A 215 9.99 31.85 16.85
CA ARG A 215 10.87 32.71 17.65
C ARG A 215 10.18 34.01 18.01
N VAL A 216 10.45 34.48 19.23
CA VAL A 216 9.87 35.70 19.74
C VAL A 216 10.93 36.55 20.42
N MET A 217 10.79 37.88 20.27
CA MET A 217 11.55 38.88 21.01
C MET A 217 10.65 40.08 21.34
N PHE A 218 10.68 40.55 22.57
CA PHE A 218 9.92 41.73 22.96
C PHE A 218 10.63 43.00 22.42
N CYS A 219 9.83 43.92 21.89
CA CYS A 219 10.29 45.23 21.36
C CYS A 219 10.05 46.39 22.32
N VAL A 220 9.29 46.14 23.38
CA VAL A 220 8.91 47.10 24.39
C VAL A 220 9.66 46.82 25.69
N SER A 221 9.92 47.86 26.47
CA SER A 221 10.50 47.73 27.81
C SER A 221 9.51 47.01 28.78
N ARG A 222 10.02 46.56 29.91
CA ARG A 222 9.17 45.92 30.97
C ARG A 222 8.14 46.92 31.49
N ASP A 223 8.48 48.18 31.60
CA ASP A 223 7.58 49.26 32.13
C ASP A 223 6.46 49.57 31.13
N GLU A 224 6.79 49.61 29.85
CA GLU A 224 5.79 49.79 28.78
C GLU A 224 4.86 48.61 28.67
N LEU A 225 5.39 47.39 28.82
CA LEU A 225 4.61 46.18 28.83
C LEU A 225 3.61 46.14 30.00
N TYR A 226 4.01 46.62 31.17
CA TYR A 226 3.15 46.72 32.32
C TYR A 226 1.95 47.63 32.05
N LYS A 227 2.12 48.78 31.39
CA LYS A 227 1.05 49.68 31.01
C LYS A 227 0.06 49.07 30.00
N LEU A 228 0.54 48.25 29.08
CA LEU A 228 -0.29 47.54 28.07
C LEU A 228 -1.12 46.40 28.68
N ARG A 229 -0.61 45.77 29.74
CA ARG A 229 -1.24 44.63 30.42
C ARG A 229 -2.56 45.01 31.13
N VAL A 230 -2.69 46.22 31.61
CA VAL A 230 -3.85 46.69 32.39
C VAL A 230 -5.12 46.82 31.53
N GLN A 231 -5.03 46.76 30.21
CA GLN A 231 -6.16 47.05 29.33
C GLN A 231 -6.89 45.81 28.74
N ARG A 232 -6.32 44.58 28.84
CA ARG A 232 -6.93 43.37 28.24
C ARG A 232 -6.48 42.10 28.96
N ASP A 233 -7.35 41.49 29.70
CA ASP A 233 -7.11 40.32 30.55
C ASP A 233 -6.52 39.09 29.77
N GLU A 234 -7.03 38.82 28.56
CA GLU A 234 -6.56 37.70 27.74
C GLU A 234 -5.11 37.86 27.32
N LEU A 235 -4.72 39.04 26.83
CA LEU A 235 -3.36 39.33 26.42
C LEU A 235 -2.40 39.36 27.61
N ASP A 236 -2.86 39.86 28.78
CA ASP A 236 -2.06 39.86 30.00
C ASP A 236 -1.76 38.43 30.47
N HIS A 237 -2.76 37.56 30.51
CA HIS A 237 -2.58 36.17 30.86
C HIS A 237 -1.59 35.47 29.90
N PHE A 238 -1.75 35.69 28.60
CA PHE A 238 -0.86 35.10 27.58
C PHE A 238 0.58 35.60 27.66
N ILE A 239 0.77 36.92 27.86
CA ILE A 239 2.10 37.52 28.03
C ILE A 239 2.78 37.00 29.30
N ARG A 240 2.07 36.84 30.42
CA ARG A 240 2.61 36.27 31.66
C ARG A 240 3.07 34.83 31.44
N THR A 241 2.29 34.01 30.74
CA THR A 241 2.63 32.64 30.41
C THR A 241 3.89 32.59 29.57
N LEU A 242 3.98 33.42 28.54
CA LEU A 242 5.16 33.51 27.65
C LEU A 242 6.43 33.92 28.41
N LEU A 243 6.35 34.93 29.27
CA LEU A 243 7.48 35.40 30.09
C LEU A 243 7.89 34.40 31.18
N ARG A 244 6.96 33.57 31.67
CA ARG A 244 7.23 32.51 32.65
C ARG A 244 7.99 31.33 32.02
N LEU A 245 7.64 30.99 30.78
CA LEU A 245 8.23 29.84 30.09
C LEU A 245 9.56 30.17 29.44
N TYR A 246 9.72 31.37 28.89
CA TYR A 246 10.89 31.71 28.08
C TYR A 246 11.66 32.91 28.65
N ASN A 247 12.85 32.64 29.15
CA ASN A 247 13.76 33.66 29.66
C ASN A 247 14.57 34.29 28.50
N GLY A 248 14.96 35.57 28.66
CA GLY A 248 15.82 36.28 27.68
C GLY A 248 15.09 36.83 26.46
N VAL A 249 13.77 36.77 26.42
CA VAL A 249 12.93 37.27 25.30
C VAL A 249 13.00 38.80 25.09
N PHE A 250 13.54 39.56 26.03
CA PHE A 250 13.76 41.02 25.90
C PHE A 250 15.07 41.38 25.26
N THR A 251 16.03 40.46 25.22
CA THR A 251 17.39 40.74 24.75
C THR A 251 17.69 40.16 23.38
N GLU A 252 17.08 39.00 23.07
CA GLU A 252 17.32 38.28 21.82
C GLU A 252 16.10 37.46 21.38
N PHE A 253 16.11 37.00 20.12
CA PHE A 253 15.13 36.06 19.63
C PHE A 253 15.24 34.72 20.33
N ARG A 254 14.25 34.32 21.10
CA ARG A 254 14.16 33.01 21.74
C ARG A 254 13.25 32.08 20.97
N PRO A 255 13.67 30.83 20.77
CA PRO A 255 12.78 29.80 20.25
C PRO A 255 11.67 29.51 21.24
N ILE A 256 10.46 29.37 20.73
CA ILE A 256 9.26 29.02 21.52
C ILE A 256 8.55 27.83 20.89
N ASP A 257 7.91 27.00 21.71
CA ASP A 257 7.02 25.94 21.28
C ASP A 257 5.56 26.38 21.42
N GLU A 258 4.85 26.50 20.31
CA GLU A 258 3.47 26.95 20.24
C GLU A 258 2.51 25.96 20.91
N GLY A 259 2.85 24.65 20.92
CA GLY A 259 2.12 23.58 21.61
C GLY A 259 2.28 23.62 23.12
N GLU A 260 3.53 23.85 23.59
CA GLU A 260 3.80 24.06 25.01
C GLU A 260 3.09 25.30 25.55
N LEU A 261 3.15 26.42 24.81
CA LEU A 261 2.39 27.63 25.14
C LEU A 261 0.88 27.40 25.21
N ALA A 262 0.34 26.59 24.28
CA ALA A 262 -1.07 26.24 24.28
C ALA A 262 -1.46 25.47 25.55
N THR A 263 -0.63 24.49 25.93
CA THR A 263 -0.84 23.69 27.13
C THR A 263 -0.83 24.54 28.41
N TRP A 264 0.17 25.41 28.56
CA TRP A 264 0.33 26.22 29.75
C TRP A 264 -0.63 27.43 29.86
N SER A 265 -1.08 27.97 28.72
CA SER A 265 -2.03 29.06 28.68
C SER A 265 -3.50 28.60 28.74
N GLY A 266 -3.76 27.31 28.52
CA GLY A 266 -5.12 26.76 28.41
C GLY A 266 -5.82 27.13 27.09
N TYR A 267 -5.06 27.58 26.07
CA TYR A 267 -5.57 27.92 24.75
C TYR A 267 -5.32 26.82 23.73
N THR A 268 -6.01 26.87 22.60
CA THR A 268 -5.66 26.03 21.43
C THR A 268 -4.41 26.58 20.74
N VAL A 269 -3.65 25.72 20.06
CA VAL A 269 -2.47 26.13 19.27
C VAL A 269 -2.81 27.23 18.26
N GLN A 270 -3.99 27.12 17.62
CA GLN A 270 -4.47 28.13 16.70
C GLN A 270 -4.66 29.50 17.39
N ARG A 271 -5.23 29.50 18.60
CA ARG A 271 -5.43 30.73 19.39
C ARG A 271 -4.09 31.36 19.82
N VAL A 272 -3.12 30.52 20.19
CA VAL A 272 -1.75 30.96 20.49
C VAL A 272 -1.14 31.68 19.29
N LYS A 273 -1.24 31.13 18.09
CA LYS A 273 -0.74 31.77 16.84
C LYS A 273 -1.42 33.10 16.56
N GLU A 274 -2.73 33.20 16.81
CA GLU A 274 -3.47 34.46 16.66
C GLU A 274 -3.02 35.52 17.67
N LEU A 275 -2.81 35.13 18.94
CA LEU A 275 -2.34 36.03 19.99
C LEU A 275 -0.92 36.52 19.71
N LEU A 276 -0.02 35.66 19.25
CA LEU A 276 1.35 36.03 18.83
C LEU A 276 1.31 37.02 17.65
N LYS A 277 0.51 36.76 16.61
CA LYS A 277 0.30 37.68 15.49
C LYS A 277 -0.25 39.03 15.96
N ARG A 278 -1.20 39.03 16.89
CA ARG A 278 -1.78 40.25 17.44
C ARG A 278 -0.74 41.08 18.22
N LEU A 279 0.07 40.43 19.06
CA LEU A 279 1.16 41.11 19.78
C LEU A 279 2.22 41.69 18.79
N TRP A 280 2.48 40.99 17.69
CA TRP A 280 3.34 41.48 16.62
C TRP A 280 2.74 42.71 15.90
N GLN A 281 1.45 42.67 15.57
CA GLN A 281 0.71 43.80 14.99
C GLN A 281 0.71 45.03 15.90
N LEU A 282 0.61 44.81 17.22
CA LEU A 282 0.69 45.85 18.24
C LEU A 282 2.13 46.35 18.50
N ARG A 283 3.13 45.82 17.77
CA ARG A 283 4.56 46.08 17.94
C ARG A 283 5.10 45.80 19.34
N VAL A 284 4.43 44.92 20.10
CA VAL A 284 4.87 44.50 21.43
C VAL A 284 6.00 43.49 21.32
N ILE A 285 5.90 42.59 20.33
CA ILE A 285 6.91 41.59 20.03
C ILE A 285 7.30 41.59 18.54
N ARG A 286 8.49 41.07 18.24
CA ARG A 286 8.83 40.51 16.93
C ARG A 286 8.55 39.01 17.01
N TYR A 287 7.79 38.49 16.06
CA TYR A 287 7.40 37.09 16.00
C TYR A 287 7.74 36.50 14.63
N ILE A 288 8.52 35.43 14.66
CA ILE A 288 8.84 34.61 13.48
C ILE A 288 8.05 33.31 13.68
N PRO A 289 7.03 33.03 12.87
CA PRO A 289 6.25 31.81 13.00
C PRO A 289 7.11 30.56 12.84
N SER A 290 6.71 29.44 13.47
CA SER A 290 7.29 28.14 13.17
C SER A 290 7.15 27.84 11.69
N ASN A 291 8.23 27.43 11.06
CA ASN A 291 8.28 27.15 9.64
C ASN A 291 8.86 25.75 9.43
N ARG A 292 8.08 24.88 8.78
CA ARG A 292 8.52 23.58 8.28
C ARG A 292 8.92 23.74 6.81
N SER A 293 9.91 24.52 6.53
CA SER A 293 10.40 24.62 5.15
C SER A 293 11.59 23.70 4.96
N PRO A 294 11.58 22.87 3.91
CA PRO A 294 12.76 22.15 3.47
C PRO A 294 13.92 23.12 3.20
N ILE A 295 15.13 22.63 3.38
CA ILE A 295 16.34 23.35 3.01
C ILE A 295 16.80 22.79 1.66
N LEU A 296 16.97 23.67 0.68
CA LEU A 296 17.66 23.37 -0.56
C LEU A 296 19.14 23.71 -0.37
N PHE A 297 19.97 22.70 -0.50
CA PHE A 297 21.42 22.84 -0.45
C PHE A 297 21.98 22.79 -1.88
N MET A 298 22.78 23.77 -2.26
CA MET A 298 23.51 23.78 -3.52
C MET A 298 24.82 23.03 -3.31
N ASN A 299 25.01 21.90 -3.98
CA ASN A 299 26.23 21.10 -3.84
C ASN A 299 27.39 21.68 -4.67
N GLU A 300 27.04 22.43 -5.70
CA GLU A 300 27.98 23.08 -6.61
C GLU A 300 27.54 24.53 -6.89
N GLU A 301 28.42 25.34 -7.45
CA GLU A 301 28.12 26.69 -7.94
C GLU A 301 27.04 26.62 -9.04
N ARG A 302 26.22 27.66 -9.14
CA ARG A 302 25.23 27.77 -10.22
C ARG A 302 25.91 27.76 -11.58
N LEU A 303 25.59 26.71 -12.38
CA LEU A 303 26.01 26.57 -13.76
C LEU A 303 25.10 27.34 -14.73
N PRO A 304 25.62 27.81 -15.86
CA PRO A 304 24.78 28.18 -16.99
C PRO A 304 23.93 27.01 -17.47
N ARG A 305 22.71 27.30 -17.97
CA ARG A 305 21.80 26.27 -18.48
C ARG A 305 22.42 25.34 -19.52
N ALA A 306 23.30 25.88 -20.38
CA ALA A 306 23.95 25.08 -21.43
C ALA A 306 24.92 24.05 -20.85
N ASP A 307 25.54 24.32 -19.73
CA ASP A 307 26.56 23.48 -19.10
C ASP A 307 25.99 22.47 -18.14
N LEU A 308 24.66 22.53 -17.88
CA LEU A 308 23.99 21.57 -17.02
C LEU A 308 23.88 20.21 -17.73
N TYR A 309 24.60 19.21 -17.24
CA TYR A 309 24.64 17.87 -17.78
C TYR A 309 23.81 16.91 -16.92
N ILE A 310 22.86 16.23 -17.52
CA ILE A 310 22.08 15.17 -16.87
C ILE A 310 22.54 13.82 -17.44
N ALA A 311 23.12 12.98 -16.59
CA ALA A 311 23.69 11.72 -17.01
C ALA A 311 22.62 10.79 -17.63
N PRO A 312 22.88 10.15 -18.79
CA PRO A 312 21.93 9.24 -19.42
C PRO A 312 21.50 8.09 -18.51
N GLU A 313 22.39 7.61 -17.63
CA GLU A 313 22.12 6.53 -16.68
C GLU A 313 21.06 6.91 -15.65
N THR A 314 21.05 8.17 -15.20
CA THR A 314 20.09 8.68 -14.22
C THR A 314 18.75 9.05 -14.85
N TYR A 315 18.72 9.38 -16.15
CA TYR A 315 17.51 9.82 -16.84
C TYR A 315 17.01 8.78 -17.86
N LYS A 316 17.73 8.54 -18.98
CA LYS A 316 17.25 7.71 -20.09
C LYS A 316 17.03 6.26 -19.68
N ARG A 317 18.03 5.62 -19.06
CA ARG A 317 17.93 4.23 -18.63
C ARG A 317 16.81 4.02 -17.62
N ARG A 318 16.66 4.94 -16.67
CA ARG A 318 15.57 4.88 -15.69
C ARG A 318 14.21 5.11 -16.34
N GLN A 319 14.12 6.03 -17.31
CA GLN A 319 12.91 6.27 -18.09
C GLN A 319 12.50 5.03 -18.90
N GLU A 320 13.45 4.37 -19.56
CA GLU A 320 13.20 3.12 -20.31
C GLU A 320 12.71 2.01 -19.40
N LEU A 321 13.40 1.74 -18.30
CA LEU A 321 12.98 0.73 -17.32
C LEU A 321 11.57 1.00 -16.75
N MET A 322 11.25 2.26 -16.47
CA MET A 322 9.92 2.61 -15.94
C MET A 322 8.85 2.46 -17.03
N ARG A 323 9.18 2.80 -18.28
CA ARG A 323 8.28 2.60 -19.42
C ARG A 323 7.98 1.12 -19.63
N GLU A 324 8.98 0.26 -19.66
CA GLU A 324 8.82 -1.19 -19.76
C GLU A 324 7.91 -1.74 -18.68
N ARG A 325 8.10 -1.31 -17.43
CA ARG A 325 7.25 -1.73 -16.30
C ARG A 325 5.80 -1.31 -16.47
N PHE A 326 5.56 -0.10 -16.91
CA PHE A 326 4.20 0.38 -17.20
C PHE A 326 3.55 -0.39 -18.35
N GLU A 327 4.28 -0.63 -19.43
CA GLU A 327 3.81 -1.39 -20.58
C GLU A 327 3.43 -2.82 -20.18
N GLN A 328 4.26 -3.50 -19.37
CA GLN A 328 3.97 -4.81 -18.83
C GLN A 328 2.71 -4.81 -17.93
N MET A 329 2.54 -3.80 -17.09
CA MET A 329 1.36 -3.69 -16.23
C MET A 329 0.09 -3.44 -17.05
N ILE A 330 0.15 -2.59 -18.08
CA ILE A 330 -0.96 -2.34 -19.01
C ILE A 330 -1.29 -3.61 -19.79
N ALA A 331 -0.29 -4.32 -20.31
CA ALA A 331 -0.47 -5.58 -21.03
C ALA A 331 -1.12 -6.65 -20.15
N TYR A 332 -0.71 -6.75 -18.87
CA TYR A 332 -1.34 -7.64 -17.90
C TYR A 332 -2.81 -7.29 -17.66
N ALA A 333 -3.12 -6.01 -17.51
CA ALA A 333 -4.48 -5.54 -17.31
C ALA A 333 -5.37 -5.83 -18.53
N ALA A 334 -4.86 -5.62 -19.74
CA ALA A 334 -5.55 -5.86 -21.00
C ALA A 334 -5.62 -7.34 -21.42
N ASN A 335 -4.88 -8.23 -20.76
CA ASN A 335 -4.87 -9.65 -21.12
C ASN A 335 -6.21 -10.31 -20.81
N GLU A 336 -6.83 -10.92 -21.81
CA GLU A 336 -8.11 -11.66 -21.73
C GLU A 336 -7.94 -13.16 -22.07
N GLN A 337 -6.78 -13.57 -22.52
CA GLN A 337 -6.57 -14.90 -23.07
C GLN A 337 -5.75 -15.81 -22.15
N GLU A 338 -4.71 -15.31 -21.54
CA GLU A 338 -3.77 -16.14 -20.81
C GLU A 338 -4.04 -16.14 -19.30
N CYS A 339 -3.76 -17.27 -18.64
CA CYS A 339 -3.89 -17.39 -17.19
C CYS A 339 -3.12 -16.29 -16.46
N ARG A 340 -3.80 -15.56 -15.57
CA ARG A 340 -3.22 -14.43 -14.83
C ARG A 340 -1.97 -14.80 -14.04
N SER A 341 -2.01 -15.95 -13.33
CA SER A 341 -0.85 -16.45 -12.58
C SER A 341 0.30 -16.81 -13.52
N ALA A 342 0.00 -17.48 -14.64
CA ALA A 342 1.04 -17.86 -15.60
C ALA A 342 1.75 -16.65 -16.22
N VAL A 343 1.02 -15.55 -16.48
CA VAL A 343 1.65 -14.29 -16.95
C VAL A 343 2.59 -13.73 -15.88
N LEU A 344 2.18 -13.70 -14.60
CA LEU A 344 3.02 -13.23 -13.49
C LEU A 344 4.25 -14.14 -13.29
N GLU A 345 4.06 -15.45 -13.23
CA GLU A 345 5.14 -16.43 -13.06
C GLU A 345 6.19 -16.34 -14.18
N ARG A 346 5.73 -16.16 -15.44
CA ARG A 346 6.63 -15.93 -16.57
C ARG A 346 7.38 -14.61 -16.47
N TYR A 347 6.72 -13.55 -16.02
CA TYR A 347 7.38 -12.27 -15.79
C TYR A 347 8.52 -12.40 -14.77
N PHE A 348 8.37 -13.27 -13.76
CA PHE A 348 9.41 -13.55 -12.77
C PHE A 348 10.39 -14.66 -13.16
N GLY A 349 10.36 -15.14 -14.41
CA GLY A 349 11.36 -16.04 -14.96
C GLY A 349 10.99 -17.52 -15.01
N GLU A 350 9.74 -17.90 -14.69
CA GLU A 350 9.27 -19.26 -14.88
C GLU A 350 9.05 -19.53 -16.38
N GLU A 351 9.73 -20.54 -16.94
CA GLU A 351 9.70 -20.81 -18.39
C GLU A 351 8.35 -21.38 -18.86
N ASN A 352 7.76 -22.30 -18.10
CA ASN A 352 6.56 -23.03 -18.48
C ASN A 352 5.51 -23.05 -17.37
N PRO A 353 4.96 -21.90 -16.98
CA PRO A 353 3.98 -21.81 -15.90
C PRO A 353 2.68 -22.51 -16.25
N ALA A 354 2.17 -23.33 -15.34
CA ALA A 354 0.91 -24.04 -15.52
C ALA A 354 -0.29 -23.12 -15.26
N PRO A 355 -1.43 -23.31 -15.94
CA PRO A 355 -2.66 -22.57 -15.65
C PRO A 355 -3.12 -22.80 -14.22
N CYS A 356 -3.34 -21.73 -13.42
CA CYS A 356 -3.72 -21.81 -12.02
C CYS A 356 -5.13 -22.42 -11.76
N GLY A 357 -5.98 -22.44 -12.77
CA GLY A 357 -7.34 -22.98 -12.71
C GLY A 357 -8.34 -22.15 -11.89
N VAL A 358 -7.92 -21.03 -11.26
CA VAL A 358 -8.72 -20.25 -10.30
C VAL A 358 -8.85 -18.77 -10.60
N CYS A 359 -8.06 -18.20 -11.53
CA CYS A 359 -8.18 -16.81 -11.96
C CYS A 359 -9.44 -16.60 -12.82
N ASP A 360 -9.80 -15.34 -13.06
CA ASP A 360 -10.96 -14.96 -13.87
C ASP A 360 -10.96 -15.64 -15.25
N ILE A 361 -9.84 -15.65 -15.95
CA ILE A 361 -9.68 -16.26 -17.29
C ILE A 361 -9.83 -17.78 -17.24
N CYS A 362 -9.20 -18.46 -16.28
CA CYS A 362 -9.33 -19.91 -16.12
C CYS A 362 -10.76 -20.30 -15.80
N LEU A 363 -11.45 -19.52 -14.95
CA LEU A 363 -12.85 -19.77 -14.61
C LEU A 363 -13.78 -19.48 -15.80
N ALA A 364 -13.49 -18.43 -16.61
CA ALA A 364 -14.25 -18.16 -17.84
C ALA A 364 -14.11 -19.31 -18.85
N ARG A 365 -12.91 -19.84 -19.07
CA ARG A 365 -12.67 -21.00 -19.92
C ARG A 365 -13.44 -22.26 -19.44
N LYS A 366 -13.43 -22.54 -18.14
CA LYS A 366 -14.20 -23.66 -17.56
C LYS A 366 -15.71 -23.48 -17.76
N ARG A 367 -16.23 -22.25 -17.63
CA ARG A 367 -17.64 -21.95 -17.88
C ARG A 367 -18.00 -22.13 -19.36
N ALA A 368 -17.16 -21.63 -20.28
CA ALA A 368 -17.37 -21.77 -21.72
C ALA A 368 -17.34 -23.25 -22.15
N ALA A 369 -16.39 -24.03 -21.67
CA ALA A 369 -16.31 -25.47 -21.96
C ALA A 369 -17.56 -26.22 -21.45
N LYS A 370 -18.06 -25.87 -20.25
CA LYS A 370 -19.28 -26.44 -19.70
C LYS A 370 -20.54 -26.04 -20.49
N ALA A 371 -20.61 -24.82 -20.99
CA ALA A 371 -21.70 -24.36 -21.85
C ALA A 371 -21.71 -25.10 -23.20
N ALA A 372 -20.54 -25.19 -23.87
CA ALA A 372 -20.38 -25.92 -25.13
C ALA A 372 -20.73 -27.40 -24.99
N ALA A 373 -20.38 -28.06 -23.88
CA ALA A 373 -20.75 -29.42 -23.61
C ALA A 373 -22.28 -29.60 -23.41
N ARG A 374 -22.96 -28.60 -22.88
CA ARG A 374 -24.44 -28.60 -22.77
C ARG A 374 -25.12 -28.40 -24.13
N GLU A 375 -24.59 -27.52 -24.98
CA GLU A 375 -25.12 -27.27 -26.31
C GLU A 375 -24.88 -28.44 -27.28
N ALA A 376 -23.76 -29.17 -27.10
CA ALA A 376 -23.45 -30.36 -27.90
C ALA A 376 -24.30 -31.59 -27.56
N GLY A 377 -25.32 -31.45 -26.73
CA GLY A 377 -26.23 -32.53 -26.39
C GLY A 377 -25.67 -33.62 -25.47
N THR A 378 -24.46 -33.42 -24.93
CA THR A 378 -23.87 -34.24 -23.88
C THR A 378 -24.27 -33.70 -22.49
N ALA A 379 -25.59 -33.41 -22.29
CA ALA A 379 -26.11 -33.25 -20.94
C ALA A 379 -26.04 -34.61 -20.25
N PRO A 380 -25.54 -34.72 -19.04
CA PRO A 380 -25.72 -35.94 -18.27
C PRO A 380 -27.20 -36.10 -18.03
N GLY A 381 -27.81 -37.02 -18.79
CA GLY A 381 -29.17 -37.46 -18.53
C GLY A 381 -29.29 -37.91 -17.09
N THR A 382 -30.39 -37.56 -16.43
CA THR A 382 -30.85 -38.19 -15.21
C THR A 382 -31.22 -39.66 -15.54
N ALA A 383 -30.18 -40.46 -15.74
CA ALA A 383 -30.30 -41.92 -15.64
C ALA A 383 -29.56 -42.32 -14.37
N LEU A 384 -30.29 -42.98 -13.48
CA LEU A 384 -29.70 -43.72 -12.37
C LEU A 384 -28.53 -44.56 -12.91
N PRO A 385 -27.37 -44.57 -12.29
CA PRO A 385 -26.25 -45.34 -12.81
C PRO A 385 -26.56 -46.82 -12.56
N GLU A 386 -26.93 -47.54 -13.63
CA GLU A 386 -26.58 -48.94 -13.71
C GLU A 386 -25.04 -49.03 -13.70
N ALA A 387 -24.56 -49.96 -12.88
CA ALA A 387 -23.17 -50.22 -12.60
C ALA A 387 -22.36 -50.46 -13.88
N ALA A 388 -21.73 -49.40 -14.39
CA ALA A 388 -20.66 -49.53 -15.37
C ALA A 388 -19.34 -49.55 -14.57
N GLY A 389 -18.67 -50.69 -14.58
CA GLY A 389 -17.43 -50.94 -13.88
C GLY A 389 -16.36 -49.93 -14.28
N ASP A 390 -15.89 -49.18 -13.29
CA ASP A 390 -14.69 -48.32 -13.39
C ASP A 390 -13.48 -49.13 -13.85
N ALA A 391 -12.77 -48.66 -14.82
CA ALA A 391 -11.51 -49.23 -15.25
C ALA A 391 -10.56 -49.37 -14.05
N PRO A 392 -9.78 -50.45 -13.94
CA PRO A 392 -8.90 -50.69 -12.81
C PRO A 392 -7.76 -49.67 -12.81
N GLY A 393 -7.91 -48.58 -12.02
CA GLY A 393 -6.93 -47.52 -11.92
C GLY A 393 -7.48 -46.13 -11.56
N SER A 394 -8.80 -45.94 -11.40
CA SER A 394 -9.36 -44.65 -11.00
C SER A 394 -9.05 -44.32 -9.52
N GLU A 395 -8.88 -43.02 -9.18
CA GLU A 395 -8.65 -42.59 -7.80
C GLU A 395 -9.77 -42.99 -6.85
N SER A 396 -11.00 -43.07 -7.36
CA SER A 396 -12.18 -43.54 -6.61
C SER A 396 -12.02 -45.00 -6.19
N ALA A 397 -11.60 -45.87 -7.11
CA ALA A 397 -11.37 -47.29 -6.85
C ALA A 397 -10.21 -47.52 -5.86
N LEU A 398 -9.19 -46.71 -5.89
CA LEU A 398 -8.07 -46.76 -4.92
C LEU A 398 -8.55 -46.39 -3.51
N ARG A 399 -9.38 -45.35 -3.38
CA ARG A 399 -9.96 -44.93 -2.09
C ARG A 399 -10.88 -45.99 -1.47
N GLU A 400 -11.73 -46.62 -2.27
CA GLU A 400 -12.58 -47.70 -1.81
C GLU A 400 -11.78 -48.92 -1.33
N LYS A 401 -10.76 -49.33 -2.10
CA LYS A 401 -9.83 -50.39 -1.71
C LYS A 401 -9.08 -50.08 -0.43
N LEU A 402 -8.63 -48.81 -0.27
CA LEU A 402 -7.95 -48.35 0.93
C LEU A 402 -8.85 -48.37 2.15
N LEU A 403 -10.07 -47.86 2.05
CA LEU A 403 -11.08 -47.91 3.13
C LEU A 403 -11.47 -49.36 3.50
N ALA A 404 -11.70 -50.18 2.51
CA ALA A 404 -12.03 -51.63 2.73
C ALA A 404 -10.84 -52.37 3.40
N ARG A 405 -9.60 -52.02 3.07
CA ARG A 405 -8.43 -52.61 3.72
C ARG A 405 -8.26 -52.13 5.15
N LEU A 406 -8.42 -50.82 5.41
CA LEU A 406 -8.32 -50.22 6.74
C LEU A 406 -9.48 -50.61 7.68
N ALA A 407 -10.61 -51.05 7.14
CA ALA A 407 -11.72 -51.60 7.91
C ALA A 407 -11.36 -52.93 8.62
N ARG A 408 -10.36 -53.64 8.15
CA ARG A 408 -9.93 -54.92 8.74
C ARG A 408 -8.92 -54.72 9.89
N SER A 409 -7.97 -53.82 9.74
CA SER A 409 -6.98 -53.51 10.78
C SER A 409 -6.18 -52.28 10.40
N PRO A 410 -5.63 -51.51 11.39
CA PRO A 410 -4.66 -50.49 11.16
C PRO A 410 -3.46 -51.01 10.39
N ALA A 411 -2.89 -50.24 9.47
CA ALA A 411 -1.79 -50.67 8.64
C ALA A 411 -0.74 -49.58 8.44
N ASP A 412 0.48 -49.99 8.18
CA ASP A 412 1.58 -49.11 7.85
C ASP A 412 1.46 -48.61 6.39
N PRO A 413 1.70 -47.31 6.10
CA PRO A 413 1.58 -46.76 4.75
C PRO A 413 2.45 -47.44 3.70
N HIS A 414 3.67 -47.87 4.05
CA HIS A 414 4.56 -48.59 3.12
C HIS A 414 4.02 -49.99 2.77
N ARG A 415 3.43 -50.70 3.74
CA ARG A 415 2.78 -52.01 3.47
C ARG A 415 1.53 -51.84 2.65
N LEU A 416 0.72 -50.81 2.90
CA LEU A 416 -0.49 -50.51 2.14
C LEU A 416 -0.19 -50.22 0.66
N ALA A 417 0.93 -49.53 0.35
CA ALA A 417 1.34 -49.28 -1.03
C ALA A 417 1.63 -50.60 -1.79
N ALA A 418 2.30 -51.54 -1.12
CA ALA A 418 2.60 -52.86 -1.68
C ALA A 418 1.34 -53.72 -1.80
N GLU A 419 0.49 -53.76 -0.78
CA GLU A 419 -0.75 -54.57 -0.76
C GLU A 419 -1.80 -54.09 -1.79
N LEU A 420 -1.87 -52.76 -2.04
CA LEU A 420 -2.82 -52.19 -3.00
C LEU A 420 -2.23 -52.03 -4.39
N ALA A 421 -0.96 -52.47 -4.60
CA ALA A 421 -0.22 -52.35 -5.86
C ALA A 421 -0.28 -50.95 -6.48
N CYS A 422 -0.13 -49.90 -5.66
CA CYS A 422 -0.18 -48.52 -6.10
C CYS A 422 1.12 -47.76 -5.78
N PRO A 423 1.51 -46.76 -6.59
CA PRO A 423 2.66 -45.92 -6.30
C PRO A 423 2.52 -45.20 -4.94
N PRO A 424 3.57 -45.12 -4.11
CA PRO A 424 3.52 -44.51 -2.79
C PRO A 424 2.99 -43.04 -2.80
N GLU A 425 3.26 -42.28 -3.85
CA GLU A 425 2.77 -40.91 -4.02
C GLU A 425 1.26 -40.83 -4.15
N ARG A 426 0.64 -41.71 -4.97
CA ARG A 426 -0.82 -41.80 -5.10
C ARG A 426 -1.51 -42.29 -3.83
N LEU A 427 -0.89 -43.21 -3.10
CA LEU A 427 -1.39 -43.63 -1.79
C LEU A 427 -1.35 -42.45 -0.80
N ALA A 428 -0.26 -41.72 -0.74
CA ALA A 428 -0.10 -40.56 0.16
C ALA A 428 -1.12 -39.46 -0.14
N GLU A 429 -1.49 -39.26 -1.39
CA GLU A 429 -2.53 -38.32 -1.79
C GLU A 429 -3.93 -38.78 -1.36
N ALA A 430 -4.26 -40.02 -1.60
CA ALA A 430 -5.53 -40.63 -1.16
C ALA A 430 -5.66 -40.61 0.37
N VAL A 431 -4.59 -40.89 1.10
CA VAL A 431 -4.57 -40.83 2.58
C VAL A 431 -4.74 -39.41 3.07
N ARG A 432 -4.07 -38.43 2.50
CA ARG A 432 -4.22 -36.99 2.87
C ARG A 432 -5.66 -36.52 2.66
N GLU A 433 -6.30 -36.91 1.58
CA GLU A 433 -7.69 -36.54 1.32
C GLU A 433 -8.65 -37.18 2.32
N LEU A 434 -8.46 -38.46 2.65
CA LEU A 434 -9.28 -39.17 3.63
C LEU A 434 -9.07 -38.68 5.07
N LEU A 435 -7.84 -38.22 5.41
CA LEU A 435 -7.55 -37.49 6.66
C LEU A 435 -8.28 -36.15 6.70
N GLY A 436 -8.24 -35.37 5.61
CA GLY A 436 -8.97 -34.12 5.50
C GLY A 436 -10.47 -34.23 5.58
N LYS A 437 -11.03 -35.40 5.19
CA LYS A 437 -12.45 -35.73 5.32
C LYS A 437 -12.81 -36.39 6.67
N GLY A 438 -11.84 -36.62 7.55
CA GLY A 438 -12.06 -37.29 8.83
C GLY A 438 -12.44 -38.75 8.70
N ALA A 439 -12.17 -39.40 7.57
CA ALA A 439 -12.50 -40.80 7.33
C ALA A 439 -11.46 -41.79 7.89
N VAL A 440 -10.22 -41.30 8.06
CA VAL A 440 -9.10 -42.08 8.62
C VAL A 440 -8.35 -41.25 9.65
N ARG A 441 -7.58 -41.91 10.53
CA ARG A 441 -6.69 -41.28 11.53
C ARG A 441 -5.31 -41.93 11.47
N THR A 442 -4.29 -41.17 11.86
CA THR A 442 -2.91 -41.66 12.06
C THR A 442 -2.65 -41.87 13.55
N PHE A 443 -1.94 -42.95 13.88
CA PHE A 443 -1.43 -43.21 15.22
C PHE A 443 -0.03 -42.59 15.41
N ALA A 444 0.43 -42.51 16.66
CA ALA A 444 1.77 -42.01 17.00
C ALA A 444 2.90 -42.91 16.44
N ASP A 445 2.63 -44.16 16.13
CA ASP A 445 3.54 -45.11 15.50
C ASP A 445 3.54 -45.04 13.95
N GLY A 446 2.81 -44.10 13.35
CA GLY A 446 2.72 -43.89 11.90
C GLY A 446 1.71 -44.74 11.18
N ARG A 447 1.01 -45.69 11.85
CA ARG A 447 -0.06 -46.51 11.23
C ARG A 447 -1.30 -45.67 10.97
N ILE A 448 -2.07 -46.08 9.97
CA ILE A 448 -3.34 -45.50 9.56
C ILE A 448 -4.50 -46.44 9.87
N ALA A 449 -5.61 -45.91 10.37
CA ALA A 449 -6.85 -46.65 10.62
C ALA A 449 -8.08 -45.84 10.23
N LEU A 450 -9.21 -46.52 10.04
CA LEU A 450 -10.50 -45.86 9.92
C LEU A 450 -10.85 -45.07 11.18
N PHE A 451 -11.42 -43.89 11.00
CA PHE A 451 -12.00 -43.13 12.08
C PHE A 451 -13.41 -43.68 12.35
N SER A 452 -13.54 -44.50 13.35
CA SER A 452 -14.82 -44.85 13.96
C SER A 452 -15.11 -43.83 15.04
N GLY A 453 -16.23 -43.08 14.94
CA GLY A 453 -16.65 -42.02 15.87
C GLY A 453 -16.55 -42.42 17.35
N PRO A 454 -16.93 -41.55 18.31
CA PRO A 454 -16.61 -41.65 19.74
C PRO A 454 -17.16 -42.90 20.50
N ASP A 455 -17.88 -43.81 19.83
CA ASP A 455 -18.40 -45.05 20.42
C ASP A 455 -17.84 -46.33 19.72
N GLY A 456 -16.58 -46.62 19.96
CA GLY A 456 -15.97 -47.90 19.54
C GLY A 456 -15.09 -48.46 20.65
N PRO A 457 -15.13 -49.77 20.97
CA PRO A 457 -14.59 -50.31 22.19
C PRO A 457 -13.09 -50.30 22.25
N ASP A 458 -12.59 -49.57 23.23
CA ASP A 458 -11.26 -49.70 23.76
C ASP A 458 -11.17 -51.04 24.48
N LYS A 459 -10.70 -52.08 23.80
CA LYS A 459 -10.28 -53.35 24.45
C LYS A 459 -9.05 -53.91 23.75
N ALA A 460 -8.03 -53.99 24.57
CA ALA A 460 -6.97 -54.96 24.67
C ALA A 460 -5.55 -54.45 24.44
N LYS A 461 -4.95 -54.32 25.59
CA LYS A 461 -3.63 -54.72 26.11
C LYS A 461 -2.40 -54.20 25.38
#